data_25312411aff3a0cf25c6414e77487cf1
#
_entry.id   25312411aff3a0cf25c6414e77487cf1
#
_cell.length_a   1.000
_cell.length_b   1.000
_cell.length_c   1.000
_cell.angle_alpha   90.00
_cell.angle_beta   90.00
_cell.angle_gamma   90.00
#
_symmetry.space_group_name_H-M   'P 1'
#
loop_
_entity.id
_entity.type
_entity.pdbx_description
1 polymer ?
#
loop_
_entity_poly.entity_id
_entity_poly.type
_entity_poly.pdbx_seq_one_letter_code
_entity_poly.pdbx_strand_id
1 'polypeptide(L)'
;VPSTDDQGIKYSSKKIKIMHTTMQTLGRFAIIGGFVLVALVNVIMFAGVSNLNEPEKIEIYGRIYLYALLIPIVSVSGVFLSKYLAKRRLEKLKKSGVVEEELKKLMTEFSVNTQPNWWILGGSFVFVIFTLGVGILKVPFAQEIVFLGSMLIILFLMKKLIIELPEESRFVVIGTAVIIFVFRAMPGPGPGLSWFEIDVLGFDQQFFSLLSLIASVLTLVGIVIFRPFMAKNSIAKIIVVLSIVGSILFLPSVGMYYGFHNWTSSLTNEVVDARFIAIVNTALESPLGQVSMIPLLAWIAKNAPAHLKATFFAIFASFTNLALSANALGTKYLNEIFIITRAVKDKVTEAVLSSADYSELGILLIIVTLLTLSTPIITVWLVQKSKFKTDE
;
A
#
# COMPACT_ATOMS: atom_id res chain seq x y z
N VAL A 1 -21.45 9.59 -2.14
CA VAL A 1 -22.59 8.75 -1.69
C VAL A 1 -23.83 9.64 -1.73
N PRO A 2 -24.94 9.21 -2.35
CA PRO A 2 -26.18 9.99 -2.40
C PRO A 2 -26.76 10.22 -1.01
N SER A 3 -27.30 11.42 -0.78
CA SER A 3 -27.96 11.80 0.48
C SER A 3 -29.42 11.37 0.54
N THR A 4 -30.00 11.03 -0.64
CA THR A 4 -31.43 10.66 -0.81
C THR A 4 -31.57 9.34 -1.57
N ASP A 5 -32.71 8.66 -1.39
CA ASP A 5 -33.09 7.50 -2.20
C ASP A 5 -33.63 7.88 -3.59
N ASP A 6 -34.12 6.88 -4.34
CA ASP A 6 -34.68 7.08 -5.69
C ASP A 6 -36.05 7.79 -5.66
N GLN A 7 -36.62 8.03 -4.47
CA GLN A 7 -37.89 8.77 -4.25
C GLN A 7 -37.64 10.17 -3.67
N GLY A 8 -36.38 10.60 -3.50
CA GLY A 8 -36.00 11.88 -2.93
C GLY A 8 -35.98 11.93 -1.39
N ILE A 9 -36.23 10.80 -0.69
CA ILE A 9 -36.28 10.75 0.77
C ILE A 9 -34.83 10.72 1.32
N LYS A 10 -34.54 11.64 2.27
CA LYS A 10 -33.21 11.71 2.90
C LYS A 10 -32.87 10.46 3.70
N TYR A 11 -31.68 9.91 3.47
CA TYR A 11 -31.16 8.81 4.27
C TYR A 11 -30.79 9.26 5.69
N SER A 12 -30.98 8.37 6.68
CA SER A 12 -30.50 8.60 8.05
C SER A 12 -28.95 8.68 8.06
N SER A 13 -28.41 9.45 9.01
CA SER A 13 -26.93 9.58 9.19
C SER A 13 -26.25 8.22 9.35
N LYS A 14 -26.90 7.25 9.99
CA LYS A 14 -26.41 5.87 10.13
C LYS A 14 -26.31 5.17 8.78
N LYS A 15 -27.30 5.33 7.90
CA LYS A 15 -27.33 4.72 6.57
C LYS A 15 -26.29 5.36 5.65
N ILE A 16 -26.12 6.68 5.69
CA ILE A 16 -25.07 7.40 4.96
C ILE A 16 -23.67 6.92 5.37
N LYS A 17 -23.44 6.72 6.69
CA LYS A 17 -22.18 6.19 7.21
C LYS A 17 -21.88 4.78 6.69
N ILE A 18 -22.87 3.89 6.70
CA ILE A 18 -22.75 2.53 6.16
C ILE A 18 -22.43 2.58 4.66
N MET A 19 -23.09 3.45 3.91
CA MET A 19 -22.86 3.61 2.47
C MET A 19 -21.44 4.11 2.17
N HIS A 20 -20.91 5.06 2.96
CA HIS A 20 -19.50 5.50 2.82
C HIS A 20 -18.52 4.36 3.07
N THR A 21 -18.74 3.57 4.13
CA THR A 21 -17.90 2.40 4.43
C THR A 21 -17.98 1.38 3.31
N THR A 22 -19.17 1.10 2.79
CA THR A 22 -19.37 0.17 1.67
C THR A 22 -18.63 0.65 0.41
N MET A 23 -18.72 1.94 0.07
CA MET A 23 -18.00 2.50 -1.08
C MET A 23 -16.49 2.37 -0.96
N GLN A 24 -15.94 2.62 0.23
CA GLN A 24 -14.50 2.45 0.46
C GLN A 24 -14.08 0.98 0.36
N THR A 25 -14.88 0.08 0.91
CA THR A 25 -14.65 -1.37 0.79
C THR A 25 -14.67 -1.79 -0.69
N LEU A 26 -15.70 -1.40 -1.45
CA LEU A 26 -15.78 -1.68 -2.89
C LEU A 26 -14.60 -1.11 -3.68
N GLY A 27 -14.17 0.11 -3.35
CA GLY A 27 -12.98 0.71 -3.97
C GLY A 27 -11.72 -0.12 -3.71
N ARG A 28 -11.53 -0.63 -2.50
CA ARG A 28 -10.42 -1.54 -2.17
C ARG A 28 -10.52 -2.88 -2.89
N PHE A 29 -11.72 -3.46 -2.94
CA PHE A 29 -11.96 -4.68 -3.72
C PHE A 29 -11.63 -4.49 -5.20
N ALA A 30 -11.98 -3.34 -5.79
CA ALA A 30 -11.66 -3.04 -7.19
C ALA A 30 -10.14 -2.94 -7.43
N ILE A 31 -9.41 -2.26 -6.52
CA ILE A 31 -7.95 -2.13 -6.63
C ILE A 31 -7.27 -3.50 -6.52
N ILE A 32 -7.60 -4.28 -5.50
CA ILE A 32 -6.98 -5.59 -5.27
C ILE A 32 -7.45 -6.60 -6.33
N GLY A 33 -8.71 -6.54 -6.76
CA GLY A 33 -9.22 -7.32 -7.88
C GLY A 33 -8.45 -7.05 -9.18
N GLY A 34 -8.03 -5.80 -9.40
CA GLY A 34 -7.11 -5.44 -10.49
C GLY A 34 -5.75 -6.15 -10.36
N PHE A 35 -5.18 -6.21 -9.16
CA PHE A 35 -3.94 -6.97 -8.93
C PHE A 35 -4.11 -8.48 -9.16
N VAL A 36 -5.26 -9.07 -8.77
CA VAL A 36 -5.59 -10.47 -9.08
C VAL A 36 -5.57 -10.72 -10.59
N LEU A 37 -6.21 -9.85 -11.37
CA LEU A 37 -6.24 -9.96 -12.82
C LEU A 37 -4.85 -9.84 -13.44
N VAL A 38 -4.05 -8.87 -13.01
CA VAL A 38 -2.67 -8.69 -13.49
C VAL A 38 -1.81 -9.89 -13.12
N ALA A 39 -1.89 -10.39 -11.88
CA ALA A 39 -1.14 -11.55 -11.44
C ALA A 39 -1.54 -12.82 -12.23
N LEU A 40 -2.84 -13.01 -12.52
CA LEU A 40 -3.32 -14.11 -13.34
C LEU A 40 -2.76 -14.05 -14.76
N VAL A 41 -2.78 -12.86 -15.39
CA VAL A 41 -2.17 -12.66 -16.72
C VAL A 41 -0.68 -12.99 -16.67
N ASN A 42 0.03 -12.54 -15.64
CA ASN A 42 1.46 -12.83 -15.48
C ASN A 42 1.74 -14.33 -15.32
N VAL A 43 0.95 -15.06 -14.50
CA VAL A 43 1.07 -16.53 -14.37
C VAL A 43 0.93 -17.21 -15.73
N ILE A 44 -0.04 -16.79 -16.55
CA ILE A 44 -0.28 -17.35 -17.88
C ILE A 44 0.86 -16.98 -18.85
N MET A 45 1.30 -15.73 -18.83
CA MET A 45 2.33 -15.24 -19.76
C MET A 45 3.72 -15.81 -19.46
N PHE A 46 4.03 -16.06 -18.18
CA PHE A 46 5.30 -16.67 -17.76
C PHE A 46 5.26 -18.21 -17.69
N ALA A 47 4.16 -18.83 -18.12
CA ALA A 47 4.08 -20.30 -18.16
C ALA A 47 5.21 -20.89 -19.02
N GLY A 48 6.07 -21.74 -18.41
CA GLY A 48 7.19 -22.36 -19.09
C GLY A 48 8.39 -21.45 -19.38
N VAL A 49 8.46 -20.28 -18.77
CA VAL A 49 9.55 -19.28 -18.99
C VAL A 49 10.94 -19.84 -18.71
N SER A 50 11.08 -20.81 -17.81
CA SER A 50 12.34 -21.49 -17.49
C SER A 50 12.98 -22.18 -18.71
N ASN A 51 12.16 -22.57 -19.70
CA ASN A 51 12.60 -23.26 -20.92
C ASN A 51 12.93 -22.32 -22.08
N LEU A 52 12.77 -20.99 -21.89
CA LEU A 52 12.94 -19.99 -22.93
C LEU A 52 14.33 -19.35 -22.86
N ASN A 53 14.83 -18.93 -24.02
CA ASN A 53 16.06 -18.13 -24.11
C ASN A 53 15.81 -16.65 -23.71
N GLU A 54 16.87 -15.88 -23.47
CA GLU A 54 16.77 -14.48 -23.02
C GLU A 54 15.99 -13.56 -23.97
N PRO A 55 16.17 -13.61 -25.33
CA PRO A 55 15.34 -12.81 -26.25
C PRO A 55 13.85 -13.11 -26.14
N GLU A 56 13.45 -14.39 -25.98
CA GLU A 56 12.06 -14.80 -25.83
C GLU A 56 11.45 -14.30 -24.51
N LYS A 57 12.24 -14.31 -23.43
CA LYS A 57 11.82 -13.74 -22.15
C LYS A 57 11.55 -12.24 -22.26
N ILE A 58 12.43 -11.49 -22.95
CA ILE A 58 12.27 -10.04 -23.20
C ILE A 58 10.97 -9.77 -23.99
N GLU A 59 10.66 -10.62 -24.98
CA GLU A 59 9.42 -10.48 -25.76
C GLU A 59 8.17 -10.63 -24.90
N ILE A 60 8.16 -11.59 -23.94
CA ILE A 60 7.05 -11.77 -22.99
C ILE A 60 6.83 -10.48 -22.17
N TYR A 61 7.87 -9.88 -21.63
CA TYR A 61 7.77 -8.60 -20.93
C TYR A 61 7.18 -7.50 -21.82
N GLY A 62 7.63 -7.41 -23.08
CA GLY A 62 7.08 -6.45 -24.06
C GLY A 62 5.58 -6.66 -24.28
N ARG A 63 5.10 -7.88 -24.38
CA ARG A 63 3.67 -8.21 -24.52
C ARG A 63 2.89 -7.86 -23.26
N ILE A 64 3.42 -8.12 -22.05
CA ILE A 64 2.79 -7.74 -20.78
C ILE A 64 2.61 -6.23 -20.71
N TYR A 65 3.64 -5.44 -21.05
CA TYR A 65 3.54 -3.97 -21.08
C TYR A 65 2.50 -3.48 -22.11
N LEU A 66 2.40 -4.15 -23.27
CA LEU A 66 1.38 -3.83 -24.26
C LEU A 66 -0.04 -4.06 -23.71
N TYR A 67 -0.27 -5.20 -23.05
CA TYR A 67 -1.56 -5.47 -22.41
C TYR A 67 -1.87 -4.52 -21.24
N ALA A 68 -0.86 -4.05 -20.53
CA ALA A 68 -1.05 -3.06 -19.47
C ALA A 68 -1.64 -1.73 -19.99
N LEU A 69 -1.52 -1.41 -21.29
CA LEU A 69 -2.18 -0.26 -21.91
C LEU A 69 -3.71 -0.37 -21.92
N LEU A 70 -4.29 -1.55 -21.70
CA LEU A 70 -5.73 -1.72 -21.53
C LEU A 70 -6.24 -1.14 -20.20
N ILE A 71 -5.39 -1.04 -19.17
CA ILE A 71 -5.77 -0.54 -17.83
C ILE A 71 -6.29 0.90 -17.88
N PRO A 72 -5.63 1.88 -18.51
CA PRO A 72 -6.17 3.23 -18.70
C PRO A 72 -7.49 3.25 -19.45
N ILE A 73 -7.66 2.39 -20.48
CA ILE A 73 -8.92 2.30 -21.25
C ILE A 73 -10.08 1.87 -20.35
N VAL A 74 -9.88 0.83 -19.52
CA VAL A 74 -10.88 0.37 -18.54
C VAL A 74 -11.17 1.48 -17.51
N SER A 75 -10.15 2.17 -17.00
CA SER A 75 -10.31 3.26 -16.02
C SER A 75 -11.12 4.42 -16.60
N VAL A 76 -10.84 4.84 -17.84
CA VAL A 76 -11.56 5.92 -18.52
C VAL A 76 -13.01 5.50 -18.83
N SER A 77 -13.24 4.24 -19.21
CA SER A 77 -14.60 3.74 -19.45
C SER A 77 -15.50 3.86 -18.21
N GLY A 78 -14.92 3.70 -17.00
CA GLY A 78 -15.60 3.90 -15.72
C GLY A 78 -16.13 5.34 -15.53
N VAL A 79 -15.41 6.35 -16.04
CA VAL A 79 -15.85 7.75 -15.99
C VAL A 79 -17.08 7.97 -16.88
N PHE A 80 -17.07 7.41 -18.10
CA PHE A 80 -18.22 7.48 -19.00
C PHE A 80 -19.43 6.75 -18.42
N LEU A 81 -19.24 5.56 -17.86
CA LEU A 81 -20.28 4.80 -17.18
C LEU A 81 -20.88 5.58 -16.00
N SER A 82 -20.04 6.21 -15.19
CA SER A 82 -20.49 7.06 -14.06
C SER A 82 -21.38 8.20 -14.53
N LYS A 83 -20.98 8.91 -15.60
CA LYS A 83 -21.79 9.99 -16.20
C LYS A 83 -23.12 9.47 -16.74
N TYR A 84 -23.12 8.33 -17.42
CA TYR A 84 -24.32 7.68 -17.93
C TYR A 84 -25.28 7.29 -16.78
N LEU A 85 -24.79 6.65 -15.73
CA LEU A 85 -25.60 6.26 -14.57
C LEU A 85 -26.16 7.47 -13.82
N ALA A 86 -25.37 8.55 -13.67
CA ALA A 86 -25.84 9.81 -13.08
C ALA A 86 -27.01 10.42 -13.89
N LYS A 87 -26.86 10.46 -15.23
CA LYS A 87 -27.93 10.95 -16.12
C LYS A 87 -29.18 10.08 -15.99
N ARG A 88 -29.06 8.78 -16.02
CA ARG A 88 -30.18 7.84 -15.87
C ARG A 88 -30.90 7.99 -14.52
N ARG A 89 -30.14 8.22 -13.43
CA ARG A 89 -30.72 8.50 -12.13
C ARG A 89 -31.50 9.79 -12.11
N LEU A 90 -30.97 10.84 -12.72
CA LEU A 90 -31.64 12.14 -12.84
C LEU A 90 -32.99 12.03 -13.60
N GLU A 91 -33.00 11.24 -14.68
CA GLU A 91 -34.22 10.95 -15.44
C GLU A 91 -35.27 10.17 -14.63
N LYS A 92 -34.84 9.23 -13.78
CA LYS A 92 -35.73 8.52 -12.86
C LYS A 92 -36.31 9.46 -11.82
N LEU A 93 -35.52 10.32 -11.19
CA LEU A 93 -35.97 11.31 -10.21
C LEU A 93 -36.97 12.31 -10.83
N LYS A 94 -36.73 12.75 -12.07
CA LYS A 94 -37.72 13.58 -12.81
C LYS A 94 -39.06 12.87 -13.04
N LYS A 95 -39.01 11.57 -13.39
CA LYS A 95 -40.22 10.77 -13.59
C LYS A 95 -40.98 10.47 -12.29
N SER A 96 -40.30 10.48 -11.15
CA SER A 96 -40.90 10.26 -9.82
C SER A 96 -41.56 11.51 -9.22
N GLY A 97 -41.62 12.64 -9.95
CA GLY A 97 -42.31 13.86 -9.53
C GLY A 97 -41.53 14.70 -8.49
N VAL A 98 -40.23 14.50 -8.36
CA VAL A 98 -39.38 15.34 -7.51
C VAL A 98 -39.33 16.77 -8.07
N VAL A 99 -39.62 17.76 -7.23
CA VAL A 99 -39.71 19.18 -7.61
C VAL A 99 -38.38 19.67 -8.19
N GLU A 100 -38.46 20.49 -9.24
CA GLU A 100 -37.28 20.96 -9.99
C GLU A 100 -36.26 21.71 -9.13
N GLU A 101 -36.71 22.34 -8.05
CA GLU A 101 -35.88 23.03 -7.05
C GLU A 101 -35.07 22.07 -6.16
N GLU A 102 -35.65 20.93 -5.81
CA GLU A 102 -34.97 19.84 -5.09
C GLU A 102 -33.99 19.11 -6.01
N LEU A 103 -34.34 18.94 -7.27
CA LEU A 103 -33.47 18.40 -8.30
C LEU A 103 -32.26 19.30 -8.52
N LYS A 104 -32.42 20.61 -8.55
CA LYS A 104 -31.34 21.60 -8.60
C LYS A 104 -30.47 21.56 -7.36
N LYS A 105 -31.04 21.42 -6.17
CA LYS A 105 -30.27 21.21 -4.91
C LYS A 105 -29.46 19.93 -4.92
N LEU A 106 -30.03 18.83 -5.38
CA LEU A 106 -29.33 17.57 -5.56
C LEU A 106 -28.21 17.68 -6.60
N MET A 107 -28.41 18.41 -7.68
CA MET A 107 -27.38 18.70 -8.68
C MET A 107 -26.30 19.63 -8.12
N THR A 108 -26.64 20.59 -7.28
CA THR A 108 -25.68 21.53 -6.65
C THR A 108 -24.89 20.83 -5.52
N GLU A 109 -25.46 19.84 -4.83
CA GLU A 109 -24.70 18.98 -3.91
C GLU A 109 -23.63 18.15 -4.64
N PHE A 110 -23.84 17.82 -5.93
CA PHE A 110 -22.82 17.21 -6.79
C PHE A 110 -21.81 18.22 -7.38
N SER A 111 -22.19 19.48 -7.50
CA SER A 111 -21.34 20.61 -7.90
C SER A 111 -21.16 21.56 -6.71
N VAL A 112 -20.60 21.06 -5.61
CA VAL A 112 -20.17 21.95 -4.52
C VAL A 112 -19.16 22.91 -5.13
N ASN A 113 -19.56 24.18 -5.22
CA ASN A 113 -18.70 25.27 -5.67
C ASN A 113 -17.66 25.52 -4.55
N THR A 114 -16.77 24.55 -4.37
CA THR A 114 -15.66 24.63 -3.41
C THR A 114 -14.67 25.62 -3.96
N GLN A 115 -14.50 26.72 -3.26
CA GLN A 115 -13.42 27.65 -3.57
C GLN A 115 -12.08 26.90 -3.52
N PRO A 116 -11.22 27.03 -4.53
CA PRO A 116 -9.94 26.31 -4.57
C PRO A 116 -9.08 26.75 -3.40
N ASN A 117 -8.53 25.78 -2.70
CA ASN A 117 -7.60 26.07 -1.62
C ASN A 117 -6.22 26.38 -2.21
N TRP A 118 -5.96 27.66 -2.46
CA TRP A 118 -4.78 28.14 -3.19
C TRP A 118 -3.45 27.76 -2.56
N TRP A 119 -3.36 27.67 -1.24
CA TRP A 119 -2.11 27.28 -0.60
C TRP A 119 -1.86 25.76 -0.64
N ILE A 120 -2.91 24.93 -0.78
CA ILE A 120 -2.75 23.50 -1.09
C ILE A 120 -2.29 23.34 -2.54
N LEU A 121 -2.96 24.02 -3.48
CA LEU A 121 -2.57 23.99 -4.89
C LEU A 121 -1.15 24.53 -5.09
N GLY A 122 -0.83 25.65 -4.47
CA GLY A 122 0.52 26.23 -4.49
C GLY A 122 1.58 25.33 -3.86
N GLY A 123 1.28 24.74 -2.69
CA GLY A 123 2.17 23.78 -2.03
C GLY A 123 2.40 22.51 -2.88
N SER A 124 1.35 22.00 -3.53
CA SER A 124 1.48 20.87 -4.45
C SER A 124 2.32 21.22 -5.69
N PHE A 125 2.15 22.42 -6.22
CA PHE A 125 2.93 22.91 -7.36
C PHE A 125 4.42 23.06 -7.01
N VAL A 126 4.72 23.66 -5.85
CA VAL A 126 6.09 23.75 -5.31
C VAL A 126 6.70 22.37 -5.12
N PHE A 127 5.93 21.42 -4.59
CA PHE A 127 6.36 20.02 -4.44
C PHE A 127 6.76 19.40 -5.77
N VAL A 128 5.95 19.58 -6.82
CA VAL A 128 6.23 19.02 -8.16
C VAL A 128 7.51 19.64 -8.74
N ILE A 129 7.65 20.97 -8.73
CA ILE A 129 8.84 21.66 -9.23
C ILE A 129 10.10 21.22 -8.47
N PHE A 130 10.00 21.16 -7.14
CA PHE A 130 11.10 20.73 -6.29
C PHE A 130 11.54 19.31 -6.61
N THR A 131 10.60 18.37 -6.67
CA THR A 131 10.90 16.94 -6.91
C THR A 131 11.47 16.71 -8.30
N LEU A 132 10.88 17.35 -9.34
CA LEU A 132 11.40 17.28 -10.71
C LEU A 132 12.76 17.96 -10.83
N GLY A 133 12.94 19.13 -10.21
CA GLY A 133 14.19 19.85 -10.24
C GLY A 133 15.35 19.04 -9.64
N VAL A 134 15.16 18.49 -8.44
CA VAL A 134 16.18 17.65 -7.80
C VAL A 134 16.45 16.38 -8.60
N GLY A 135 15.40 15.74 -9.17
CA GLY A 135 15.55 14.52 -9.96
C GLY A 135 16.29 14.74 -11.28
N ILE A 136 16.01 15.84 -11.99
CA ILE A 136 16.65 16.18 -13.27
C ILE A 136 18.11 16.62 -13.07
N LEU A 137 18.39 17.40 -12.03
CA LEU A 137 19.73 17.93 -11.77
C LEU A 137 20.74 16.88 -11.28
N LYS A 138 20.31 15.64 -11.00
CA LYS A 138 21.16 14.53 -10.51
C LYS A 138 22.04 14.94 -9.32
N VAL A 139 21.47 15.69 -8.38
CA VAL A 139 22.17 16.20 -7.20
C VAL A 139 22.59 15.02 -6.32
N PRO A 140 23.79 15.04 -5.68
CA PRO A 140 24.15 14.06 -4.65
C PRO A 140 23.09 14.03 -3.56
N PHE A 141 22.78 12.84 -3.02
CA PHE A 141 21.73 12.63 -2.01
C PHE A 141 20.33 13.11 -2.47
N ALA A 142 20.02 12.99 -3.77
CA ALA A 142 18.74 13.44 -4.33
C ALA A 142 17.52 12.83 -3.61
N GLN A 143 17.59 11.55 -3.23
CA GLN A 143 16.49 10.85 -2.52
C GLN A 143 16.26 11.45 -1.13
N GLU A 144 17.32 11.71 -0.38
CA GLU A 144 17.29 12.33 0.95
C GLU A 144 16.76 13.76 0.88
N ILE A 145 17.22 14.54 -0.09
CA ILE A 145 16.77 15.92 -0.32
C ILE A 145 15.28 15.94 -0.67
N VAL A 146 14.83 15.06 -1.58
CA VAL A 146 13.40 14.93 -1.94
C VAL A 146 12.58 14.49 -0.73
N PHE A 147 13.06 13.52 0.05
CA PHE A 147 12.38 13.06 1.25
C PHE A 147 12.23 14.18 2.29
N LEU A 148 13.32 14.87 2.64
CA LEU A 148 13.30 15.95 3.64
C LEU A 148 12.45 17.13 3.17
N GLY A 149 12.59 17.57 1.93
CA GLY A 149 11.77 18.65 1.38
C GLY A 149 10.29 18.30 1.32
N SER A 150 9.95 17.07 0.92
CA SER A 150 8.59 16.55 0.93
C SER A 150 8.02 16.49 2.35
N MET A 151 8.83 16.04 3.32
CA MET A 151 8.47 15.99 4.73
C MET A 151 8.12 17.39 5.25
N LEU A 152 8.96 18.39 4.97
CA LEU A 152 8.71 19.76 5.41
C LEU A 152 7.42 20.33 4.81
N ILE A 153 7.18 20.12 3.51
CA ILE A 153 5.97 20.58 2.83
C ILE A 153 4.74 19.90 3.44
N ILE A 154 4.77 18.58 3.59
CA ILE A 154 3.62 17.81 4.10
C ILE A 154 3.35 18.16 5.57
N LEU A 155 4.37 18.28 6.41
CA LEU A 155 4.20 18.71 7.81
C LEU A 155 3.63 20.12 7.91
N PHE A 156 4.05 21.05 7.04
CA PHE A 156 3.46 22.38 6.96
C PHE A 156 1.96 22.31 6.60
N LEU A 157 1.60 21.52 5.59
CA LEU A 157 0.22 21.34 5.19
C LEU A 157 -0.62 20.66 6.29
N MET A 158 -0.06 19.64 6.95
CA MET A 158 -0.70 19.00 8.09
C MET A 158 -0.92 19.95 9.25
N LYS A 159 0.08 20.78 9.59
CA LYS A 159 -0.08 21.80 10.66
C LYS A 159 -1.26 22.72 10.37
N LYS A 160 -1.36 23.24 9.15
CA LYS A 160 -2.49 24.10 8.74
C LYS A 160 -3.83 23.40 8.88
N LEU A 161 -3.87 22.12 8.52
CA LEU A 161 -5.10 21.32 8.56
C LEU A 161 -5.49 20.94 10.00
N ILE A 162 -4.52 20.57 10.85
CA ILE A 162 -4.75 20.15 12.23
C ILE A 162 -5.26 21.33 13.09
N ILE A 163 -4.88 22.57 12.77
CA ILE A 163 -5.37 23.76 13.47
C ILE A 163 -6.90 23.94 13.33
N GLU A 164 -7.49 23.45 12.23
CA GLU A 164 -8.94 23.48 12.03
C GLU A 164 -9.71 22.48 12.93
N LEU A 165 -9.01 21.55 13.58
CA LEU A 165 -9.61 20.59 14.49
C LEU A 165 -9.79 21.14 15.91
N PRO A 166 -10.78 20.64 16.70
CA PRO A 166 -10.84 20.84 18.12
C PRO A 166 -9.53 20.43 18.82
N GLU A 167 -9.13 21.14 19.85
CA GLU A 167 -7.81 20.95 20.50
C GLU A 167 -7.59 19.51 20.99
N GLU A 168 -8.59 18.89 21.59
CA GLU A 168 -8.53 17.50 22.06
C GLU A 168 -8.26 16.53 20.91
N SER A 169 -8.88 16.74 19.76
CA SER A 169 -8.69 15.89 18.56
C SER A 169 -7.31 16.05 17.93
N ARG A 170 -6.65 17.21 18.09
CA ARG A 170 -5.33 17.48 17.47
C ARG A 170 -4.27 16.51 17.97
N PHE A 171 -4.23 16.29 19.29
CA PHE A 171 -3.22 15.41 19.91
C PHE A 171 -3.43 13.94 19.48
N VAL A 172 -4.68 13.49 19.45
CA VAL A 172 -5.04 12.14 19.00
C VAL A 172 -4.64 11.94 17.53
N VAL A 173 -4.90 12.93 16.67
CA VAL A 173 -4.53 12.90 15.24
C VAL A 173 -3.03 12.78 15.06
N ILE A 174 -2.25 13.61 15.79
CA ILE A 174 -0.80 13.58 15.70
C ILE A 174 -0.24 12.25 16.19
N GLY A 175 -0.72 11.75 17.35
CA GLY A 175 -0.27 10.47 17.88
C GLY A 175 -0.56 9.31 16.93
N THR A 176 -1.76 9.25 16.36
CA THR A 176 -2.15 8.25 15.38
C THR A 176 -1.28 8.34 14.11
N ALA A 177 -1.04 9.55 13.61
CA ALA A 177 -0.19 9.77 12.44
C ALA A 177 1.25 9.28 12.67
N VAL A 178 1.83 9.56 13.84
CA VAL A 178 3.17 9.10 14.22
C VAL A 178 3.25 7.58 14.27
N ILE A 179 2.29 6.92 14.93
CA ILE A 179 2.27 5.44 15.02
C ILE A 179 2.23 4.81 13.62
N ILE A 180 1.35 5.31 12.74
CA ILE A 180 1.20 4.77 11.40
C ILE A 180 2.44 5.07 10.55
N PHE A 181 2.98 6.28 10.65
CA PHE A 181 4.18 6.66 9.92
C PHE A 181 5.35 5.73 10.27
N VAL A 182 5.63 5.56 11.56
CA VAL A 182 6.73 4.71 12.01
C VAL A 182 6.51 3.26 11.57
N PHE A 183 5.30 2.70 11.75
CA PHE A 183 4.99 1.35 11.30
C PHE A 183 5.24 1.14 9.79
N ARG A 184 4.86 2.11 8.95
CA ARG A 184 5.05 2.02 7.49
C ARG A 184 6.46 2.37 7.03
N ALA A 185 7.22 3.08 7.85
CA ALA A 185 8.59 3.48 7.55
C ALA A 185 9.63 2.40 7.87
N MET A 186 9.21 1.23 8.42
CA MET A 186 10.15 0.15 8.74
C MET A 186 10.86 -0.35 7.49
N PRO A 187 12.21 -0.38 7.49
CA PRO A 187 12.97 -0.82 6.33
C PRO A 187 12.75 -2.31 6.04
N GLY A 188 12.85 -2.67 4.75
CA GLY A 188 12.85 -4.04 4.29
C GLY A 188 14.26 -4.58 4.01
N PRO A 189 14.37 -5.86 3.60
CA PRO A 189 15.66 -6.48 3.30
C PRO A 189 16.28 -5.98 1.97
N GLY A 190 15.51 -5.26 1.15
CA GLY A 190 15.97 -4.81 -0.16
C GLY A 190 16.03 -5.92 -1.21
N PRO A 191 16.70 -5.66 -2.34
CA PRO A 191 16.73 -6.59 -3.48
C PRO A 191 17.53 -7.87 -3.21
N GLY A 192 18.43 -7.86 -2.22
CA GLY A 192 19.30 -9.01 -1.89
C GLY A 192 18.51 -10.27 -1.55
N LEU A 193 17.35 -10.14 -0.87
CA LEU A 193 16.49 -11.30 -0.59
C LEU A 193 15.93 -11.91 -1.88
N SER A 194 15.40 -11.11 -2.78
CA SER A 194 14.87 -11.62 -4.05
C SER A 194 15.96 -12.22 -4.95
N TRP A 195 17.17 -11.68 -4.91
CA TRP A 195 18.31 -12.27 -5.62
C TRP A 195 18.66 -13.65 -5.05
N PHE A 196 18.70 -13.78 -3.74
CA PHE A 196 18.92 -15.06 -3.06
C PHE A 196 17.81 -16.08 -3.40
N GLU A 197 16.55 -15.65 -3.39
CA GLU A 197 15.40 -16.49 -3.76
C GLU A 197 15.50 -17.01 -5.20
N ILE A 198 15.98 -16.17 -6.15
CA ILE A 198 16.16 -16.55 -7.55
C ILE A 198 17.39 -17.45 -7.71
N ASP A 199 18.54 -17.01 -7.19
CA ASP A 199 19.84 -17.59 -7.53
C ASP A 199 20.16 -18.84 -6.69
N VAL A 200 19.64 -18.91 -5.44
CA VAL A 200 19.92 -19.99 -4.50
C VAL A 200 18.71 -20.92 -4.32
N LEU A 201 17.50 -20.36 -4.13
CA LEU A 201 16.29 -21.16 -3.94
C LEU A 201 15.63 -21.58 -5.27
N GLY A 202 16.09 -21.04 -6.41
CA GLY A 202 15.61 -21.41 -7.74
C GLY A 202 14.16 -20.95 -8.02
N PHE A 203 13.72 -19.81 -7.45
CA PHE A 203 12.42 -19.23 -7.73
C PHE A 203 12.45 -18.53 -9.09
N ASP A 204 11.54 -18.89 -9.99
CA ASP A 204 11.40 -18.26 -11.28
C ASP A 204 10.25 -17.23 -11.32
N GLN A 205 10.12 -16.48 -12.42
CA GLN A 205 9.11 -15.46 -12.60
C GLN A 205 7.67 -16.02 -12.55
N GLN A 206 7.48 -17.25 -12.99
CA GLN A 206 6.18 -17.92 -12.91
C GLN A 206 5.81 -18.16 -11.46
N PHE A 207 6.75 -18.61 -10.64
CA PHE A 207 6.53 -18.87 -9.23
C PHE A 207 6.24 -17.56 -8.46
N PHE A 208 7.00 -16.48 -8.69
CA PHE A 208 6.68 -15.18 -8.11
C PHE A 208 5.31 -14.65 -8.53
N SER A 209 4.90 -14.88 -9.78
CA SER A 209 3.57 -14.52 -10.26
C SER A 209 2.47 -15.31 -9.55
N LEU A 210 2.72 -16.61 -9.28
CA LEU A 210 1.83 -17.46 -8.50
C LEU A 210 1.70 -16.97 -7.06
N LEU A 211 2.82 -16.64 -6.40
CA LEU A 211 2.79 -16.05 -5.05
C LEU A 211 2.00 -14.74 -5.02
N SER A 212 2.19 -13.87 -6.02
CA SER A 212 1.45 -12.62 -6.16
C SER A 212 -0.05 -12.84 -6.36
N LEU A 213 -0.43 -13.87 -7.10
CA LEU A 213 -1.84 -14.26 -7.28
C LEU A 213 -2.45 -14.74 -5.96
N ILE A 214 -1.78 -15.65 -5.26
CA ILE A 214 -2.18 -16.15 -3.94
C ILE A 214 -2.32 -14.96 -2.96
N ALA A 215 -1.31 -14.09 -2.91
CA ALA A 215 -1.31 -12.91 -2.06
C ALA A 215 -2.50 -11.99 -2.34
N SER A 216 -2.78 -11.69 -3.60
CA SER A 216 -3.87 -10.81 -3.99
C SER A 216 -5.24 -11.38 -3.64
N VAL A 217 -5.47 -12.66 -3.93
CA VAL A 217 -6.72 -13.36 -3.59
C VAL A 217 -6.94 -13.42 -2.08
N LEU A 218 -5.91 -13.82 -1.33
CA LEU A 218 -6.01 -13.95 0.13
C LEU A 218 -6.08 -12.60 0.85
N THR A 219 -5.53 -11.54 0.26
CA THR A 219 -5.75 -10.17 0.76
C THR A 219 -7.24 -9.78 0.67
N LEU A 220 -7.94 -10.13 -0.42
CA LEU A 220 -9.40 -9.91 -0.53
C LEU A 220 -10.16 -10.68 0.55
N VAL A 221 -9.82 -11.94 0.75
CA VAL A 221 -10.39 -12.78 1.82
C VAL A 221 -10.10 -12.18 3.20
N GLY A 222 -8.86 -11.72 3.42
CA GLY A 222 -8.41 -11.09 4.66
C GLY A 222 -9.22 -9.84 5.03
N ILE A 223 -9.58 -8.99 4.05
CA ILE A 223 -10.43 -7.83 4.32
C ILE A 223 -11.76 -8.23 4.94
N VAL A 224 -12.35 -9.33 4.49
CA VAL A 224 -13.63 -9.83 5.02
C VAL A 224 -13.45 -10.44 6.41
N ILE A 225 -12.48 -11.34 6.57
CA ILE A 225 -12.21 -12.06 7.81
C ILE A 225 -11.81 -11.10 8.93
N PHE A 226 -10.90 -10.15 8.67
CA PHE A 226 -10.40 -9.24 9.69
C PHE A 226 -11.27 -7.98 9.89
N ARG A 227 -12.37 -7.84 9.15
CA ARG A 227 -13.31 -6.71 9.34
C ARG A 227 -13.76 -6.50 10.77
N PRO A 228 -14.18 -7.54 11.55
CA PRO A 228 -14.57 -7.37 12.95
C PRO A 228 -13.39 -6.93 13.84
N PHE A 229 -12.20 -7.44 13.59
CA PHE A 229 -10.97 -7.06 14.30
C PHE A 229 -10.63 -5.59 14.07
N MET A 230 -10.65 -5.14 12.81
CA MET A 230 -10.40 -3.75 12.42
C MET A 230 -11.45 -2.77 13.01
N ALA A 231 -12.69 -3.20 13.11
CA ALA A 231 -13.78 -2.34 13.58
C ALA A 231 -13.80 -2.17 15.10
N LYS A 232 -13.32 -3.18 15.87
CA LYS A 232 -13.42 -3.22 17.33
C LYS A 232 -12.16 -2.75 18.05
N ASN A 233 -11.01 -2.72 17.38
CA ASN A 233 -9.74 -2.41 18.03
C ASN A 233 -9.22 -1.02 17.63
N SER A 234 -8.47 -0.41 18.55
CA SER A 234 -7.76 0.84 18.29
C SER A 234 -6.62 0.63 17.27
N ILE A 235 -6.22 1.70 16.58
CA ILE A 235 -5.11 1.66 15.62
C ILE A 235 -3.82 1.23 16.32
N ALA A 236 -3.58 1.71 17.53
CA ALA A 236 -2.42 1.34 18.33
C ALA A 236 -2.35 -0.18 18.56
N LYS A 237 -3.47 -0.80 18.99
CA LYS A 237 -3.54 -2.25 19.20
C LYS A 237 -3.36 -3.04 17.90
N ILE A 238 -3.95 -2.56 16.81
CA ILE A 238 -3.79 -3.18 15.49
C ILE A 238 -2.33 -3.19 15.08
N ILE A 239 -1.63 -2.06 15.22
CA ILE A 239 -0.20 -1.95 14.86
C ILE A 239 0.67 -2.88 15.71
N VAL A 240 0.44 -2.97 17.03
CA VAL A 240 1.18 -3.90 17.90
C VAL A 240 0.98 -5.34 17.44
N VAL A 241 -0.27 -5.75 17.20
CA VAL A 241 -0.57 -7.12 16.73
C VAL A 241 0.09 -7.38 15.37
N LEU A 242 0.00 -6.44 14.42
CA LEU A 242 0.62 -6.60 13.10
C LEU A 242 2.14 -6.64 13.17
N SER A 243 2.77 -5.88 14.07
CA SER A 243 4.23 -5.92 14.26
C SER A 243 4.69 -7.27 14.79
N ILE A 244 3.97 -7.83 15.77
CA ILE A 244 4.29 -9.15 16.32
C ILE A 244 4.05 -10.25 15.27
N VAL A 245 2.86 -10.30 14.70
CA VAL A 245 2.49 -11.36 13.75
C VAL A 245 3.34 -11.25 12.47
N GLY A 246 3.54 -10.05 11.94
CA GLY A 246 4.38 -9.83 10.76
C GLY A 246 5.83 -10.26 10.98
N SER A 247 6.40 -9.97 12.16
CA SER A 247 7.76 -10.43 12.49
C SER A 247 7.85 -11.96 12.61
N ILE A 248 6.85 -12.61 13.18
CA ILE A 248 6.79 -14.08 13.25
C ILE A 248 6.67 -14.68 11.84
N LEU A 249 5.82 -14.10 10.99
CA LEU A 249 5.63 -14.55 9.60
C LEU A 249 6.85 -14.25 8.70
N PHE A 250 7.75 -13.39 9.12
CA PHE A 250 9.01 -13.16 8.40
C PHE A 250 10.11 -14.17 8.76
N LEU A 251 9.99 -14.90 9.90
CA LEU A 251 10.96 -15.89 10.33
C LEU A 251 11.20 -17.05 9.33
N PRO A 252 10.22 -17.55 8.57
CA PRO A 252 10.47 -18.54 7.52
C PRO A 252 11.49 -18.06 6.47
N SER A 253 11.45 -16.78 6.08
CA SER A 253 12.44 -16.21 5.15
C SER A 253 13.85 -16.20 5.76
N VAL A 254 13.97 -15.85 7.05
CA VAL A 254 15.23 -15.97 7.80
C VAL A 254 15.68 -17.44 7.84
N GLY A 255 14.76 -18.35 8.17
CA GLY A 255 15.03 -19.79 8.25
C GLY A 255 15.51 -20.39 6.92
N MET A 256 14.90 -19.99 5.80
CA MET A 256 15.31 -20.45 4.46
C MET A 256 16.74 -20.04 4.13
N TYR A 257 17.18 -18.86 4.52
CA TYR A 257 18.57 -18.44 4.37
C TYR A 257 19.54 -19.38 5.14
N TYR A 258 19.17 -19.77 6.36
CA TYR A 258 19.97 -20.70 7.17
C TYR A 258 19.74 -22.19 6.86
N GLY A 259 19.08 -22.52 5.75
CA GLY A 259 18.91 -23.89 5.28
C GLY A 259 17.76 -24.66 5.94
N PHE A 260 16.84 -23.99 6.63
CA PHE A 260 15.65 -24.62 7.24
C PHE A 260 14.86 -25.46 6.23
N HIS A 261 14.73 -24.98 4.99
CA HIS A 261 14.05 -25.68 3.91
C HIS A 261 14.71 -27.02 3.55
N ASN A 262 16.05 -27.14 3.69
CA ASN A 262 16.75 -28.40 3.44
C ASN A 262 16.43 -29.44 4.53
N TRP A 263 16.37 -28.99 5.78
CA TRP A 263 16.00 -29.84 6.90
C TRP A 263 14.54 -30.32 6.79
N THR A 264 13.59 -29.43 6.49
CA THR A 264 12.18 -29.81 6.31
C THR A 264 11.99 -30.74 5.10
N SER A 265 12.68 -30.47 3.98
CA SER A 265 12.66 -31.29 2.78
C SER A 265 13.13 -32.72 3.06
N SER A 266 14.26 -32.86 3.78
CA SER A 266 14.80 -34.18 4.15
C SER A 266 13.86 -34.99 5.06
N LEU A 267 13.14 -34.34 5.97
CA LEU A 267 12.18 -34.99 6.88
C LEU A 267 10.87 -35.38 6.21
N THR A 268 10.50 -34.70 5.13
CA THR A 268 9.18 -34.86 4.49
C THR A 268 9.24 -35.50 3.10
N ASN A 269 10.35 -36.17 2.75
CA ASN A 269 10.60 -36.71 1.42
C ASN A 269 10.36 -35.66 0.30
N GLU A 270 11.00 -34.50 0.44
CA GLU A 270 10.96 -33.36 -0.49
C GLU A 270 9.61 -32.63 -0.61
N VAL A 271 8.63 -32.95 0.23
CA VAL A 271 7.31 -32.28 0.18
C VAL A 271 7.37 -30.85 0.71
N VAL A 272 8.08 -30.63 1.85
CA VAL A 272 8.18 -29.30 2.45
C VAL A 272 9.54 -28.68 2.08
N ASP A 273 9.65 -28.29 0.83
CA ASP A 273 10.79 -27.58 0.24
C ASP A 273 10.67 -26.05 0.39
N ALA A 274 11.60 -25.29 -0.19
CA ALA A 274 11.58 -23.84 -0.17
C ALA A 274 10.32 -23.25 -0.84
N ARG A 275 9.82 -23.84 -1.93
CA ARG A 275 8.63 -23.38 -2.63
C ARG A 275 7.38 -23.57 -1.78
N PHE A 276 7.26 -24.73 -1.13
CA PHE A 276 6.14 -25.01 -0.21
C PHE A 276 6.12 -23.99 0.95
N ILE A 277 7.29 -23.75 1.59
CA ILE A 277 7.41 -22.77 2.67
C ILE A 277 7.01 -21.37 2.19
N ALA A 278 7.46 -20.94 1.01
CA ALA A 278 7.11 -19.64 0.46
C ALA A 278 5.61 -19.50 0.19
N ILE A 279 4.94 -20.55 -0.34
CA ILE A 279 3.48 -20.56 -0.57
C ILE A 279 2.73 -20.42 0.76
N VAL A 280 3.08 -21.23 1.77
CA VAL A 280 2.43 -21.21 3.08
C VAL A 280 2.64 -19.86 3.76
N ASN A 281 3.87 -19.33 3.71
CA ASN A 281 4.18 -18.02 4.28
C ASN A 281 3.36 -16.91 3.61
N THR A 282 3.34 -16.89 2.28
CA THR A 282 2.51 -15.95 1.50
C THR A 282 1.04 -16.07 1.85
N ALA A 283 0.54 -17.30 2.01
CA ALA A 283 -0.86 -17.54 2.37
C ALA A 283 -1.21 -17.02 3.76
N LEU A 284 -0.31 -17.09 4.72
CA LEU A 284 -0.53 -16.61 6.10
C LEU A 284 -0.38 -15.10 6.23
N GLU A 285 0.56 -14.49 5.51
CA GLU A 285 0.87 -13.06 5.58
C GLU A 285 -0.14 -12.21 4.81
N SER A 286 -0.54 -12.64 3.63
CA SER A 286 -1.32 -11.83 2.68
C SER A 286 -2.66 -11.33 3.22
N PRO A 287 -3.44 -12.09 4.01
CA PRO A 287 -4.68 -11.59 4.62
C PRO A 287 -4.50 -10.35 5.50
N LEU A 288 -3.29 -10.14 6.03
CA LEU A 288 -2.97 -9.02 6.93
C LEU A 288 -2.66 -7.72 6.18
N GLY A 289 -2.38 -7.77 4.88
CA GLY A 289 -1.86 -6.67 4.08
C GLY A 289 -2.69 -5.38 4.06
N GLN A 290 -4.01 -5.46 4.34
CA GLN A 290 -4.90 -4.29 4.40
C GLN A 290 -5.37 -3.95 5.82
N VAL A 291 -4.98 -4.72 6.83
CA VAL A 291 -5.50 -4.59 8.20
C VAL A 291 -5.09 -3.28 8.86
N SER A 292 -3.93 -2.72 8.54
CA SER A 292 -3.50 -1.40 9.03
C SER A 292 -4.14 -0.24 8.26
N MET A 293 -4.39 -0.41 6.97
CA MET A 293 -4.79 0.67 6.07
C MET A 293 -6.27 1.03 6.19
N ILE A 294 -7.16 0.03 6.31
CA ILE A 294 -8.60 0.25 6.37
C ILE A 294 -9.02 1.03 7.62
N PRO A 295 -8.56 0.68 8.85
CA PRO A 295 -8.88 1.45 10.05
C PRO A 295 -8.39 2.89 9.99
N LEU A 296 -7.20 3.14 9.43
CA LEU A 296 -6.69 4.47 9.23
C LEU A 296 -7.62 5.32 8.36
N LEU A 297 -8.02 4.80 7.20
CA LEU A 297 -8.92 5.52 6.29
C LEU A 297 -10.29 5.75 6.93
N ALA A 298 -10.80 4.77 7.68
CA ALA A 298 -12.07 4.91 8.42
C ALA A 298 -11.96 5.97 9.52
N TRP A 299 -10.83 6.00 10.23
CA TRP A 299 -10.58 6.99 11.27
C TRP A 299 -10.47 8.42 10.70
N ILE A 300 -9.75 8.61 9.59
CA ILE A 300 -9.70 9.90 8.87
C ILE A 300 -11.11 10.34 8.45
N ALA A 301 -11.90 9.43 7.87
CA ALA A 301 -13.27 9.73 7.43
C ALA A 301 -14.20 10.13 8.58
N LYS A 302 -13.99 9.57 9.79
CA LYS A 302 -14.76 9.88 11.00
C LYS A 302 -14.40 11.26 11.56
N ASN A 303 -13.12 11.60 11.63
CA ASN A 303 -12.62 12.76 12.36
C ASN A 303 -12.43 14.00 11.48
N ALA A 304 -12.41 13.86 10.16
CA ALA A 304 -12.27 14.98 9.25
C ALA A 304 -13.53 15.89 9.24
N PRO A 305 -13.38 17.23 9.35
CA PRO A 305 -14.48 18.17 9.19
C PRO A 305 -15.20 17.98 7.86
N ALA A 306 -16.53 18.12 7.85
CA ALA A 306 -17.33 17.80 6.67
C ALA A 306 -16.90 18.56 5.40
N HIS A 307 -16.50 19.83 5.55
CA HIS A 307 -16.05 20.71 4.45
C HIS A 307 -14.60 20.46 4.01
N LEU A 308 -13.79 19.72 4.82
CA LEU A 308 -12.37 19.46 4.54
C LEU A 308 -12.04 17.97 4.34
N LYS A 309 -13.05 17.09 4.25
CA LYS A 309 -12.83 15.62 4.19
C LYS A 309 -11.87 15.22 3.07
N ALA A 310 -12.06 15.75 1.86
CA ALA A 310 -11.21 15.42 0.72
C ALA A 310 -9.76 15.87 0.95
N THR A 311 -9.57 17.08 1.49
CA THR A 311 -8.26 17.65 1.83
C THR A 311 -7.56 16.85 2.92
N PHE A 312 -8.29 16.48 3.98
CA PHE A 312 -7.79 15.62 5.04
C PHE A 312 -7.30 14.28 4.48
N PHE A 313 -8.11 13.65 3.64
CA PHE A 313 -7.75 12.40 2.98
C PHE A 313 -6.49 12.53 2.12
N ALA A 314 -6.40 13.58 1.30
CA ALA A 314 -5.26 13.80 0.43
C ALA A 314 -3.95 14.00 1.21
N ILE A 315 -3.97 14.86 2.25
CA ILE A 315 -2.76 15.18 3.05
C ILE A 315 -2.33 13.97 3.87
N PHE A 316 -3.26 13.27 4.53
CA PHE A 316 -2.92 12.07 5.29
C PHE A 316 -2.46 10.91 4.40
N ALA A 317 -3.05 10.74 3.22
CA ALA A 317 -2.56 9.77 2.24
C ALA A 317 -1.14 10.12 1.78
N SER A 318 -0.86 11.39 1.51
CA SER A 318 0.49 11.86 1.16
C SER A 318 1.49 11.62 2.30
N PHE A 319 1.11 11.89 3.55
CA PHE A 319 1.95 11.62 4.72
C PHE A 319 2.26 10.13 4.89
N THR A 320 1.24 9.26 4.75
CA THR A 320 1.44 7.81 4.85
C THR A 320 2.23 7.25 3.67
N ASN A 321 2.16 7.86 2.49
CA ASN A 321 3.00 7.49 1.35
C ASN A 321 4.45 7.97 1.53
N LEU A 322 4.66 9.11 2.20
CA LEU A 322 5.99 9.59 2.55
C LEU A 322 6.70 8.61 3.51
N ALA A 323 5.97 7.90 4.36
CA ALA A 323 6.52 6.82 5.18
C ALA A 323 7.12 5.68 4.33
N LEU A 324 6.59 5.41 3.13
CA LEU A 324 7.20 4.45 2.20
C LEU A 324 8.52 4.97 1.62
N SER A 325 8.66 6.29 1.44
CA SER A 325 9.94 6.88 1.06
C SER A 325 10.98 6.76 2.18
N ALA A 326 10.55 6.92 3.44
CA ALA A 326 11.41 6.63 4.61
C ALA A 326 11.82 5.15 4.68
N ASN A 327 10.89 4.23 4.41
CA ASN A 327 11.17 2.80 4.28
C ASN A 327 12.25 2.54 3.21
N ALA A 328 12.08 3.12 2.02
CA ALA A 328 13.03 2.96 0.92
C ALA A 328 14.43 3.49 1.27
N LEU A 329 14.51 4.66 1.95
CA LEU A 329 15.78 5.22 2.43
C LEU A 329 16.41 4.33 3.52
N GLY A 330 15.62 3.88 4.49
CA GLY A 330 16.10 2.96 5.53
C GLY A 330 16.62 1.66 4.93
N THR A 331 15.92 1.10 3.94
CA THR A 331 16.36 -0.07 3.19
C THR A 331 17.66 0.18 2.43
N LYS A 332 17.79 1.35 1.77
CA LYS A 332 19.03 1.75 1.09
C LYS A 332 20.22 1.75 2.07
N TYR A 333 20.08 2.44 3.21
CA TYR A 333 21.17 2.54 4.19
C TYR A 333 21.51 1.19 4.83
N LEU A 334 20.53 0.32 5.09
CA LEU A 334 20.82 -1.03 5.54
C LEU A 334 21.61 -1.83 4.50
N ASN A 335 21.29 -1.68 3.21
CA ASN A 335 22.02 -2.34 2.12
C ASN A 335 23.38 -1.68 1.79
N GLU A 336 23.65 -0.47 2.28
CA GLU A 336 24.98 0.14 2.26
C GLU A 336 25.88 -0.40 3.41
N ILE A 337 25.26 -0.78 4.56
CA ILE A 337 25.96 -1.39 5.69
C ILE A 337 26.18 -2.89 5.45
N PHE A 338 25.14 -3.60 5.01
CA PHE A 338 25.17 -5.03 4.70
C PHE A 338 25.22 -5.22 3.20
N ILE A 339 26.44 -5.44 2.69
CA ILE A 339 26.69 -5.48 1.24
C ILE A 339 26.34 -6.86 0.69
N ILE A 340 25.28 -6.88 -0.14
CA ILE A 340 24.83 -8.09 -0.83
C ILE A 340 25.00 -7.87 -2.32
N THR A 341 25.71 -8.76 -3.00
CA THR A 341 25.98 -8.64 -4.42
C THR A 341 25.51 -9.86 -5.18
N ARG A 342 24.98 -9.62 -6.39
CA ARG A 342 24.63 -10.68 -7.33
C ARG A 342 25.80 -10.98 -8.25
N ALA A 343 25.89 -12.21 -8.77
CA ALA A 343 26.90 -12.57 -9.76
C ALA A 343 26.80 -11.67 -10.99
N VAL A 344 27.93 -11.14 -11.41
CA VAL A 344 28.06 -10.38 -12.66
C VAL A 344 28.64 -11.32 -13.72
N LYS A 345 27.90 -11.51 -14.81
CA LYS A 345 28.34 -12.32 -15.95
C LYS A 345 28.66 -11.42 -17.14
N ASP A 346 29.66 -11.80 -17.91
CA ASP A 346 29.91 -11.19 -19.21
C ASP A 346 28.75 -11.47 -20.15
N LYS A 347 28.27 -10.46 -20.84
CA LYS A 347 27.07 -10.57 -21.71
C LYS A 347 27.29 -11.38 -22.99
N VAL A 348 28.56 -11.61 -23.37
CA VAL A 348 28.91 -12.29 -24.62
C VAL A 348 29.42 -13.71 -24.34
N THR A 349 30.27 -13.84 -23.33
CA THR A 349 30.94 -15.11 -23.02
C THR A 349 30.24 -15.89 -21.92
N GLU A 350 29.24 -15.30 -21.24
CA GLU A 350 28.58 -15.81 -20.02
C GLU A 350 29.54 -16.13 -18.86
N ALA A 351 30.81 -15.80 -18.99
CA ALA A 351 31.81 -16.00 -17.96
C ALA A 351 31.47 -15.18 -16.72
N VAL A 352 31.56 -15.78 -15.53
CA VAL A 352 31.35 -15.10 -14.25
C VAL A 352 32.52 -14.15 -13.99
N LEU A 353 32.25 -12.83 -14.08
CA LEU A 353 33.21 -11.77 -13.79
C LEU A 353 33.35 -11.51 -12.27
N SER A 354 32.27 -11.63 -11.54
CA SER A 354 32.22 -11.56 -10.07
C SER A 354 31.20 -12.55 -9.57
N SER A 355 31.55 -13.31 -8.52
CA SER A 355 30.63 -14.23 -7.85
C SER A 355 29.60 -13.46 -7.02
N ALA A 356 28.42 -14.08 -6.82
CA ALA A 356 27.45 -13.56 -5.86
C ALA A 356 27.98 -13.68 -4.44
N ASP A 357 27.68 -12.70 -3.60
CA ASP A 357 27.95 -12.73 -2.17
C ASP A 357 26.67 -12.43 -1.38
N TYR A 358 26.16 -13.43 -0.68
CA TYR A 358 24.98 -13.37 0.19
C TYR A 358 25.35 -13.53 1.67
N SER A 359 26.65 -13.47 2.05
CA SER A 359 27.12 -13.77 3.40
C SER A 359 26.47 -12.88 4.47
N GLU A 360 26.21 -11.61 4.16
CA GLU A 360 25.61 -10.66 5.10
C GLU A 360 24.06 -10.65 5.08
N LEU A 361 23.43 -11.39 4.16
CA LEU A 361 21.97 -11.40 4.03
C LEU A 361 21.30 -11.91 5.32
N GLY A 362 21.82 -12.96 5.95
CA GLY A 362 21.23 -13.54 7.15
C GLY A 362 21.12 -12.54 8.31
N ILE A 363 22.21 -11.81 8.57
CA ILE A 363 22.22 -10.78 9.63
C ILE A 363 21.30 -9.61 9.28
N LEU A 364 21.27 -9.20 8.01
CA LEU A 364 20.32 -8.17 7.52
C LEU A 364 18.86 -8.58 7.78
N LEU A 365 18.47 -9.82 7.46
CA LEU A 365 17.11 -10.32 7.69
C LEU A 365 16.75 -10.32 9.19
N ILE A 366 17.68 -10.71 10.07
CA ILE A 366 17.48 -10.66 11.53
C ILE A 366 17.27 -9.21 11.99
N ILE A 367 18.12 -8.28 11.55
CA ILE A 367 18.02 -6.86 11.92
C ILE A 367 16.69 -6.27 11.44
N VAL A 368 16.27 -6.52 10.20
CA VAL A 368 14.98 -6.08 9.66
C VAL A 368 13.82 -6.63 10.51
N THR A 369 13.89 -7.91 10.90
CA THR A 369 12.88 -8.53 11.78
C THR A 369 12.80 -7.83 13.13
N LEU A 370 13.95 -7.58 13.76
CA LEU A 370 14.02 -6.89 15.06
C LEU A 370 13.52 -5.45 14.99
N LEU A 371 13.86 -4.70 13.93
CA LEU A 371 13.38 -3.34 13.72
C LEU A 371 11.86 -3.31 13.49
N THR A 372 11.33 -4.21 12.67
CA THR A 372 9.89 -4.31 12.38
C THR A 372 9.09 -4.70 13.63
N LEU A 373 9.67 -5.53 14.51
CA LEU A 373 9.05 -5.90 15.77
C LEU A 373 9.11 -4.77 16.79
N SER A 374 10.31 -4.26 17.07
CA SER A 374 10.55 -3.41 18.25
C SER A 374 10.12 -1.96 18.04
N THR A 375 10.48 -1.36 16.90
CA THR A 375 10.30 0.08 16.69
C THR A 375 8.85 0.54 16.72
N PRO A 376 7.88 -0.13 16.05
CA PRO A 376 6.48 0.26 16.13
C PRO A 376 5.90 0.04 17.53
N ILE A 377 6.28 -1.03 18.24
CA ILE A 377 5.81 -1.32 19.60
C ILE A 377 6.30 -0.25 20.57
N ILE A 378 7.60 0.10 20.51
CA ILE A 378 8.18 1.17 21.33
C ILE A 378 7.47 2.49 21.02
N THR A 379 7.23 2.80 19.74
CA THR A 379 6.53 4.03 19.34
C THR A 379 5.11 4.08 19.90
N VAL A 380 4.35 2.99 19.82
CA VAL A 380 3.01 2.90 20.42
C VAL A 380 3.10 3.15 21.92
N TRP A 381 4.03 2.50 22.63
CA TRP A 381 4.22 2.66 24.06
C TRP A 381 4.56 4.12 24.45
N LEU A 382 5.47 4.78 23.71
CA LEU A 382 5.84 6.17 23.93
C LEU A 382 4.65 7.13 23.70
N VAL A 383 3.93 6.95 22.58
CA VAL A 383 2.77 7.77 22.24
C VAL A 383 1.67 7.62 23.30
N GLN A 384 1.37 6.39 23.74
CA GLN A 384 0.34 6.13 24.74
C GLN A 384 0.69 6.70 26.14
N LYS A 385 1.98 6.91 26.44
CA LYS A 385 2.44 7.58 27.68
C LYS A 385 2.53 9.09 27.56
N SER A 386 2.35 9.65 26.38
CA SER A 386 2.46 11.09 26.10
C SER A 386 1.10 11.77 26.07
N LYS A 387 1.11 13.11 25.90
CA LYS A 387 -0.10 13.90 25.62
C LYS A 387 -0.74 13.57 24.25
N PHE A 388 -0.06 12.83 23.40
CA PHE A 388 -0.52 12.38 22.08
C PHE A 388 -1.22 11.02 22.14
N LYS A 389 -1.62 10.58 23.31
CA LYS A 389 -2.36 9.34 23.52
C LYS A 389 -3.51 9.21 22.51
N THR A 390 -3.56 8.07 21.82
CA THR A 390 -4.65 7.75 20.88
C THR A 390 -5.86 7.23 21.64
N ASP A 391 -7.06 7.43 21.08
CA ASP A 391 -8.29 6.85 21.66
C ASP A 391 -8.21 5.32 21.69
N GLU A 392 -8.64 4.72 22.80
CA GLU A 392 -8.78 3.28 22.99
C GLU A 392 -9.94 2.70 22.20
#